data_c246fea29bb1898cc115214fa50cfa7e
#
_entry.id   c246fea29bb1898cc115214fa50cfa7e
#
_cell.length_a   1.000
_cell.length_b   1.000
_cell.length_c   1.000
_cell.angle_alpha   90.00
_cell.angle_beta   90.00
_cell.angle_gamma   90.00
#
_symmetry.space_group_name_H-M   'P 1'
#
loop_
_entity.id
_entity.type
_entity.pdbx_description
1 polymer ?
#
loop_
_entity_poly.entity_id
_entity_poly.type
_entity_poly.pdbx_seq_one_letter_code
_entity_poly.pdbx_strand_id
1 'polypeptide(L)'
;MLVIDDDVLVGIVTQGDCAIKVLLPGLDAKQTPVGQVMTGNPVTVKPDDRLEGCMAMMAARGFRHLPVLDAGKVVGVISIGDVVKDIIRDLEHNVGDLMGYIMRDGPGG
;
A
#
# COMPACT_ATOMS: atom_id res chain seq x y z
N MET A 1 6.59 5.05 2.03
CA MET A 1 6.65 6.51 2.29
C MET A 1 6.27 7.27 1.04
N LEU A 2 5.37 8.23 1.17
CA LEU A 2 4.97 9.09 0.05
C LEU A 2 5.90 10.28 -0.05
N VAL A 3 6.19 10.69 -1.28
CA VAL A 3 7.00 11.89 -1.54
C VAL A 3 6.08 12.94 -2.12
N ILE A 4 5.92 14.04 -1.40
CA ILE A 4 5.01 15.12 -1.76
C ILE A 4 5.82 16.41 -1.95
N ASP A 5 5.58 17.11 -3.05
CA ASP A 5 6.23 18.36 -3.37
C ASP A 5 5.13 19.37 -3.75
N ASP A 6 5.08 20.48 -3.03
CA ASP A 6 4.04 21.52 -3.22
C ASP A 6 2.63 20.93 -3.22
N ASP A 7 2.32 20.10 -2.22
CA ASP A 7 1.04 19.43 -2.04
C ASP A 7 0.68 18.44 -3.15
N VAL A 8 1.63 18.13 -4.03
CA VAL A 8 1.43 17.17 -5.12
C VAL A 8 2.23 15.90 -4.83
N LEU A 9 1.59 14.75 -4.96
CA LEU A 9 2.27 13.46 -4.84
C LEU A 9 3.15 13.25 -6.07
N VAL A 10 4.46 13.20 -5.86
CA VAL A 10 5.43 13.06 -6.96
C VAL A 10 6.06 11.68 -7.00
N GLY A 11 6.01 10.93 -5.92
CA GLY A 11 6.62 9.61 -5.92
C GLY A 11 6.32 8.82 -4.66
N ILE A 12 6.82 7.60 -4.63
CA ILE A 12 6.71 6.71 -3.49
C ILE A 12 8.04 6.00 -3.27
N VAL A 13 8.45 5.84 -2.02
CA VAL A 13 9.67 5.15 -1.65
C VAL A 13 9.32 3.96 -0.77
N THR A 14 9.83 2.79 -1.11
CA THR A 14 9.61 1.56 -0.36
C THR A 14 10.91 1.08 0.27
N GLN A 15 10.83 0.10 1.17
CA GLN A 15 12.01 -0.54 1.73
C GLN A 15 12.85 -1.18 0.63
N GLY A 16 12.20 -1.77 -0.38
CA GLY A 16 12.89 -2.33 -1.52
C GLY A 16 13.69 -1.30 -2.29
N ASP A 17 13.13 -0.12 -2.48
CA ASP A 17 13.84 0.98 -3.14
C ASP A 17 15.10 1.35 -2.38
N CYS A 18 15.01 1.46 -1.06
CA CYS A 18 16.16 1.80 -0.24
C CYS A 18 17.25 0.73 -0.32
N ALA A 19 16.86 -0.54 -0.28
CA ALA A 19 17.80 -1.64 -0.35
C ALA A 19 18.50 -1.69 -1.71
N ILE A 20 17.74 -1.60 -2.79
CA ILE A 20 18.25 -1.80 -4.15
C ILE A 20 18.97 -0.57 -4.67
N LYS A 21 18.46 0.61 -4.38
CA LYS A 21 18.96 1.85 -4.98
C LYS A 21 19.96 2.59 -4.11
N VAL A 22 20.03 2.28 -2.83
CA VAL A 22 20.94 2.96 -1.91
C VAL A 22 21.95 2.00 -1.31
N LEU A 23 21.50 0.96 -0.64
CA LEU A 23 22.39 0.06 0.09
C LEU A 23 23.24 -0.82 -0.82
N LEU A 24 22.63 -1.44 -1.82
CA LEU A 24 23.38 -2.31 -2.75
C LEU A 24 24.42 -1.54 -3.57
N PRO A 25 24.10 -0.36 -4.13
CA PRO A 25 25.10 0.42 -4.85
C PRO A 25 26.14 1.06 -3.94
N GLY A 26 25.94 1.03 -2.63
CA GLY A 26 26.88 1.63 -1.69
C GLY A 26 26.77 3.13 -1.56
N LEU A 27 25.61 3.70 -1.84
CA LEU A 27 25.39 5.14 -1.70
C LEU A 27 25.20 5.48 -0.22
N ASP A 28 25.59 6.71 0.14
CA ASP A 28 25.40 7.20 1.48
C ASP A 28 23.98 7.71 1.66
N ALA A 29 23.22 7.03 2.50
CA ALA A 29 21.82 7.37 2.75
C ALA A 29 21.66 8.80 3.27
N LYS A 30 22.66 9.31 3.98
CA LYS A 30 22.60 10.67 4.53
C LYS A 30 22.76 11.75 3.45
N GLN A 31 23.37 11.39 2.34
CA GLN A 31 23.65 12.32 1.25
C GLN A 31 22.77 12.11 0.05
N THR A 32 21.97 11.05 0.02
CA THR A 32 21.14 10.68 -1.13
C THR A 32 19.75 11.28 -1.00
N PRO A 33 19.36 12.22 -1.89
CA PRO A 33 18.00 12.77 -1.85
C PRO A 33 16.95 11.72 -2.17
N VAL A 34 15.78 11.83 -1.54
CA VAL A 34 14.69 10.90 -1.76
C VAL A 34 14.22 10.89 -3.23
N GLY A 35 14.35 12.01 -3.92
CA GLY A 35 13.98 12.11 -5.32
C GLY A 35 14.76 11.20 -6.25
N GLN A 36 16.00 10.84 -5.87
CA GLN A 36 16.81 9.89 -6.64
C GLN A 36 16.36 8.46 -6.48
N VAL A 37 15.69 8.15 -5.37
CA VAL A 37 15.35 6.79 -4.96
C VAL A 37 13.88 6.48 -5.23
N MET A 38 13.03 7.46 -5.18
CA MET A 38 11.59 7.28 -5.33
C MET A 38 11.22 6.73 -6.70
N THR A 39 10.08 6.02 -6.73
CA THR A 39 9.42 5.69 -7.98
C THR A 39 8.51 6.86 -8.34
N GLY A 40 8.74 7.47 -9.49
CA GLY A 40 7.90 8.57 -9.96
C GLY A 40 6.59 8.08 -10.53
N ASN A 41 5.62 9.00 -10.65
CA ASN A 41 4.30 8.69 -11.17
C ASN A 41 3.67 7.48 -10.49
N PRO A 42 3.48 7.52 -9.17
CA PRO A 42 2.95 6.36 -8.45
C PRO A 42 1.52 6.06 -8.89
N VAL A 43 1.16 4.79 -8.85
CA VAL A 43 -0.20 4.37 -9.09
C VAL A 43 -1.04 4.78 -7.88
N THR A 44 -2.16 5.44 -8.14
CA THR A 44 -3.04 5.96 -7.09
C THR A 44 -4.46 5.46 -7.29
N VAL A 45 -5.26 5.56 -6.23
CA VAL A 45 -6.68 5.23 -6.27
C VAL A 45 -7.47 6.39 -5.69
N LYS A 46 -8.78 6.35 -5.86
CA LYS A 46 -9.69 7.36 -5.34
C LYS A 46 -10.51 6.78 -4.18
N PRO A 47 -11.07 7.63 -3.30
CA PRO A 47 -11.85 7.12 -2.17
C PRO A 47 -13.05 6.26 -2.57
N ASP A 48 -13.62 6.49 -3.74
CA ASP A 48 -14.78 5.73 -4.20
C ASP A 48 -14.40 4.52 -5.06
N ASP A 49 -13.12 4.25 -5.27
CA ASP A 49 -12.67 3.04 -5.96
C ASP A 49 -12.98 1.82 -5.09
N ARG A 50 -13.29 0.72 -5.73
CA ARG A 50 -13.62 -0.51 -5.02
C ARG A 50 -12.37 -1.22 -4.53
N LEU A 51 -12.47 -1.82 -3.34
CA LEU A 51 -11.37 -2.55 -2.76
C LEU A 51 -10.91 -3.71 -3.64
N GLU A 52 -11.83 -4.39 -4.30
CA GLU A 52 -11.42 -5.50 -5.17
C GLU A 52 -10.55 -5.03 -6.33
N GLY A 53 -10.80 -3.85 -6.85
CA GLY A 53 -9.95 -3.24 -7.87
C GLY A 53 -8.57 -2.90 -7.33
N CYS A 54 -8.51 -2.41 -6.09
CA CYS A 54 -7.25 -2.14 -5.43
C CYS A 54 -6.45 -3.42 -5.21
N MET A 55 -7.12 -4.49 -4.78
CA MET A 55 -6.48 -5.79 -4.61
C MET A 55 -5.90 -6.32 -5.91
N ALA A 56 -6.69 -6.23 -6.98
CA ALA A 56 -6.25 -6.69 -8.29
C ALA A 56 -5.01 -5.93 -8.75
N MET A 57 -4.99 -4.64 -8.52
CA MET A 57 -3.87 -3.78 -8.88
C MET A 57 -2.63 -4.12 -8.05
N MET A 58 -2.80 -4.31 -6.75
CA MET A 58 -1.70 -4.71 -5.87
C MET A 58 -1.12 -6.05 -6.29
N ALA A 59 -1.97 -7.02 -6.59
CA ALA A 59 -1.54 -8.34 -7.01
C ALA A 59 -0.83 -8.31 -8.36
N ALA A 60 -1.38 -7.57 -9.32
CA ALA A 60 -0.83 -7.52 -10.66
C ALA A 60 0.52 -6.80 -10.71
N ARG A 61 0.71 -5.80 -9.88
CA ARG A 61 1.91 -4.97 -9.91
C ARG A 61 2.85 -5.18 -8.73
N GLY A 62 2.47 -6.02 -7.77
CA GLY A 62 3.29 -6.30 -6.61
C GLY A 62 3.37 -5.15 -5.60
N PHE A 63 2.45 -4.22 -5.64
CA PHE A 63 2.42 -3.12 -4.69
C PHE A 63 1.77 -3.57 -3.38
N ARG A 64 2.29 -3.11 -2.27
CA ARG A 64 1.71 -3.37 -0.95
C ARG A 64 0.95 -2.18 -0.40
N HIS A 65 1.12 -1.02 -1.00
CA HIS A 65 0.51 0.22 -0.57
C HIS A 65 0.07 1.02 -1.80
N LEU A 66 -1.08 1.66 -1.69
CA LEU A 66 -1.60 2.54 -2.73
C LEU A 66 -2.03 3.86 -2.11
N PRO A 67 -1.49 4.98 -2.60
CA PRO A 67 -1.96 6.28 -2.15
C PRO A 67 -3.38 6.54 -2.63
N VAL A 68 -4.18 7.15 -1.78
CA VAL A 68 -5.55 7.54 -2.09
C VAL A 68 -5.58 9.04 -2.32
N LEU A 69 -5.99 9.45 -3.50
CA LEU A 69 -6.09 10.87 -3.87
C LEU A 69 -7.54 11.29 -4.02
N ASP A 70 -7.85 12.46 -3.51
CA ASP A 70 -9.15 13.11 -3.72
C ASP A 70 -8.90 14.53 -4.20
N ALA A 71 -9.41 14.85 -5.37
CA ALA A 71 -9.19 16.15 -6.02
C ALA A 71 -7.70 16.50 -6.12
N GLY A 72 -6.87 15.51 -6.41
CA GLY A 72 -5.44 15.69 -6.57
C GLY A 72 -4.63 15.73 -5.29
N LYS A 73 -5.28 15.60 -4.14
CA LYS A 73 -4.59 15.63 -2.84
C LYS A 73 -4.61 14.26 -2.17
N VAL A 74 -3.51 13.92 -1.50
CA VAL A 74 -3.42 12.67 -0.76
C VAL A 74 -4.31 12.76 0.48
N VAL A 75 -5.28 11.86 0.57
CA VAL A 75 -6.16 11.77 1.74
C VAL A 75 -5.90 10.52 2.56
N GLY A 76 -5.12 9.58 2.05
CA GLY A 76 -4.79 8.38 2.81
C GLY A 76 -3.93 7.42 2.01
N VAL A 77 -3.64 6.28 2.61
CA VAL A 77 -2.90 5.18 1.99
C VAL A 77 -3.60 3.88 2.34
N ILE A 78 -3.83 3.04 1.34
CA ILE A 78 -4.37 1.70 1.57
C ILE A 78 -3.19 0.72 1.54
N SER A 79 -3.08 -0.13 2.56
CA SER A 79 -2.11 -1.21 2.58
C SER A 79 -2.79 -2.54 2.30
N ILE A 80 -2.01 -3.54 1.89
CA ILE A 80 -2.55 -4.88 1.68
C ILE A 80 -3.12 -5.45 2.99
N GLY A 81 -2.54 -5.07 4.13
CA GLY A 81 -3.05 -5.46 5.44
C GLY A 81 -4.46 -4.92 5.70
N ASP A 82 -4.69 -3.66 5.32
CA ASP A 82 -6.02 -3.04 5.46
C ASP A 82 -7.06 -3.77 4.62
N VAL A 83 -6.69 -4.14 3.39
CA VAL A 83 -7.59 -4.85 2.49
C VAL A 83 -7.95 -6.21 3.05
N VAL A 84 -6.96 -6.94 3.58
CA VAL A 84 -7.19 -8.26 4.18
C VAL A 84 -8.12 -8.15 5.39
N LYS A 85 -7.91 -7.16 6.23
CA LYS A 85 -8.78 -6.92 7.39
C LYS A 85 -10.22 -6.66 6.97
N ASP A 86 -10.41 -5.90 5.91
CA ASP A 86 -11.74 -5.57 5.42
C ASP A 86 -12.46 -6.81 4.88
N ILE A 87 -11.73 -7.67 4.18
CA ILE A 87 -12.28 -8.92 3.67
C ILE A 87 -12.74 -9.82 4.82
N ILE A 88 -11.92 -9.95 5.85
CA ILE A 88 -12.25 -10.76 7.02
C ILE A 88 -13.51 -10.22 7.69
N ARG A 89 -13.61 -8.91 7.81
CA ARG A 89 -14.77 -8.27 8.42
C ARG A 89 -16.05 -8.55 7.63
N ASP A 90 -15.98 -8.49 6.31
CA ASP A 90 -17.13 -8.81 5.45
C ASP A 90 -17.56 -10.24 5.62
N LEU A 91 -16.63 -11.17 5.72
CA LEU A 91 -16.92 -12.58 5.93
C LEU A 91 -17.59 -12.80 7.29
N GLU A 92 -17.15 -12.10 8.33
CA GLU A 92 -17.76 -12.19 9.65
C GLU A 92 -19.22 -11.74 9.62
N HIS A 93 -19.52 -10.69 8.89
CA HIS A 93 -20.88 -10.19 8.78
C HIS A 93 -21.78 -11.14 8.02
N ASN A 94 -21.27 -11.72 6.94
CA ASN A 94 -22.07 -12.54 6.03
C ASN A 94 -22.22 -13.98 6.48
N VAL A 95 -21.22 -14.54 7.16
CA VAL A 95 -21.17 -15.96 7.52
C VAL A 95 -20.58 -16.08 8.93
N GLY A 96 -21.30 -15.57 9.92
CA GLY A 96 -20.80 -15.47 11.27
C GLY A 96 -20.28 -16.77 11.86
N ASP A 97 -21.07 -17.84 11.73
CA ASP A 97 -20.67 -19.14 12.30
C ASP A 97 -19.43 -19.71 11.61
N LEU A 98 -19.43 -19.64 10.29
CA LEU A 98 -18.27 -20.09 9.54
C LEU A 98 -17.05 -19.26 9.88
N MET A 99 -17.23 -17.97 10.03
CA MET A 99 -16.15 -17.08 10.38
C MET A 99 -15.61 -17.38 11.77
N GLY A 100 -16.49 -17.67 12.71
CA GLY A 100 -16.08 -18.08 14.04
C GLY A 100 -15.22 -19.33 14.00
N TYR A 101 -15.57 -20.28 13.17
CA TYR A 101 -14.79 -21.48 12.98
C TYR A 101 -13.41 -21.16 12.40
N ILE A 102 -13.37 -20.33 11.38
CA ILE A 102 -12.12 -19.93 10.73
C ILE A 102 -11.22 -19.19 11.71
N MET A 103 -11.79 -18.31 12.51
CA MET A 103 -11.03 -17.55 13.49
C MET A 103 -10.36 -18.42 14.53
N ARG A 104 -11.01 -19.54 14.90
CA ARG A 104 -10.41 -20.47 15.84
C ARG A 104 -9.22 -21.22 15.25
N ASP A 105 -9.33 -21.59 13.98
CA ASP A 105 -8.30 -22.41 13.33
C ASP A 105 -7.22 -21.59 12.67
N GLY A 106 -7.64 -20.54 11.96
CA GLY A 106 -6.72 -19.76 11.13
C GLY A 106 -5.72 -18.94 11.92
N PRO A 107 -6.18 -17.97 12.72
CA PRO A 107 -5.25 -17.06 13.39
C PRO A 107 -4.42 -17.74 14.46
N GLY A 108 -4.98 -18.77 15.06
CA GLY A 108 -4.26 -19.54 16.06
C GLY A 108 -3.28 -20.48 15.43
N GLY A 109 -3.50 -20.75 14.16
CA GLY A 109 -2.63 -21.67 13.44
C GLY A 109 -1.37 -21.02 12.99
#